data_a34cde01402fad7985447329e373826f
#
_entry.id   a34cde01402fad7985447329e373826f
#
_cell.length_a   1.000
_cell.length_b   1.000
_cell.length_c   1.000
_cell.angle_alpha   90.00
_cell.angle_beta   90.00
_cell.angle_gamma   90.00
#
_symmetry.space_group_name_H-M   'P 1'
#
loop_
_entity.id
_entity.type
_entity.pdbx_description
1 polymer ?
#
loop_
_entity_poly.entity_id
_entity_poly.type
_entity_poly.pdbx_seq_one_letter_code
_entity_poly.pdbx_strand_id
1 'polypeptide(L)'
;FDLHLRFASPLPAHDIASPSHRIEGQADGTAQAQVALVKDDSGQTLANRDVIVDYRLAGASTTGGLVLYPGRAGEENYFLALIEPPQSIATAQINPREYVFVVDISGSMHGYPLETAKVLLRNLIGHLRPSDTFNVMLFSGSSQMLAESPVPATRANIERAITTIDQARGGGSTEIVPALKRVAALPKNDDV
;
A
#
# COMPACT_ATOMS: atom_id res chain seq x y z
N PHE A 1 41.29 11.65 -13.90
CA PHE A 1 40.67 10.60 -14.72
C PHE A 1 39.32 11.08 -15.23
N ASP A 2 38.82 10.47 -16.29
CA ASP A 2 37.51 10.75 -16.87
C ASP A 2 36.60 9.54 -16.65
N LEU A 3 35.37 9.77 -16.23
CA LEU A 3 34.37 8.75 -16.06
C LEU A 3 33.09 9.17 -16.76
N HIS A 4 32.67 8.33 -17.68
CA HIS A 4 31.37 8.43 -18.35
C HIS A 4 30.56 7.20 -18.02
N LEU A 5 29.38 7.40 -17.46
CA LEU A 5 28.41 6.36 -17.15
C LEU A 5 27.30 6.43 -18.18
N ARG A 6 27.00 5.28 -18.79
CA ARG A 6 25.85 5.12 -19.66
C ARG A 6 24.87 4.16 -19.03
N PHE A 7 23.68 4.62 -18.79
CA PHE A 7 22.58 3.80 -18.35
C PHE A 7 21.75 3.36 -19.55
N ALA A 8 21.52 2.08 -19.68
CA ALA A 8 20.55 1.50 -20.61
C ALA A 8 19.61 0.62 -19.80
N SER A 9 18.40 1.09 -19.58
CA SER A 9 17.39 0.41 -18.77
C SER A 9 16.10 0.29 -19.58
N PRO A 10 15.32 -0.79 -19.43
CA PRO A 10 13.99 -0.89 -20.01
C PRO A 10 13.00 0.11 -19.38
N LEU A 11 13.36 0.69 -18.22
CA LEU A 11 12.59 1.72 -17.52
C LEU A 11 13.33 3.05 -17.55
N PRO A 12 12.60 4.19 -17.66
CA PRO A 12 13.21 5.51 -17.54
C PRO A 12 13.90 5.70 -16.20
N ALA A 13 15.10 6.29 -16.24
CA ALA A 13 15.81 6.71 -15.03
C ALA A 13 15.44 8.15 -14.66
N HIS A 14 15.20 8.40 -13.39
CA HIS A 14 14.84 9.69 -12.81
C HIS A 14 15.77 10.07 -11.67
N ASP A 15 15.83 11.35 -11.34
CA ASP A 15 16.55 11.89 -10.18
C ASP A 15 18.00 11.41 -10.09
N ILE A 16 18.71 11.38 -11.22
CA ILE A 16 20.11 10.96 -11.23
C ILE A 16 20.96 12.02 -10.53
N ALA A 17 21.60 11.64 -9.45
CA ALA A 17 22.40 12.53 -8.62
C ALA A 17 23.64 11.80 -8.10
N SER A 18 24.62 12.56 -7.64
CA SER A 18 25.79 12.00 -6.96
C SER A 18 26.07 12.76 -5.66
N PRO A 19 26.05 12.07 -4.50
CA PRO A 19 26.47 12.66 -3.24
C PRO A 19 28.00 12.80 -3.12
N SER A 20 28.75 12.11 -3.96
CA SER A 20 30.21 12.04 -3.87
C SER A 20 30.91 13.00 -4.83
N HIS A 21 30.36 13.26 -6.01
CA HIS A 21 30.99 14.05 -7.07
C HIS A 21 29.96 14.96 -7.75
N ARG A 22 30.45 16.03 -8.36
CA ARG A 22 29.63 16.81 -9.29
C ARG A 22 29.50 16.02 -10.59
N ILE A 23 28.30 15.88 -11.07
CA ILE A 23 28.00 15.19 -12.32
C ILE A 23 27.25 16.11 -13.26
N GLU A 24 27.42 15.89 -14.55
CA GLU A 24 26.66 16.50 -15.62
C GLU A 24 26.17 15.45 -16.59
N GLY A 25 25.06 15.72 -17.28
CA GLY A 25 24.50 14.82 -18.27
C GLY A 25 23.01 15.03 -18.51
N GLN A 26 22.49 14.34 -19.51
CA GLN A 26 21.05 14.30 -19.78
C GLN A 26 20.49 12.95 -19.35
N ALA A 27 19.54 12.98 -18.43
CA ALA A 27 19.15 11.71 -17.87
C ALA A 27 17.78 11.65 -17.21
N ASP A 28 17.03 12.71 -17.17
CA ASP A 28 15.77 12.67 -16.45
C ASP A 28 14.63 12.15 -17.33
N GLY A 29 14.06 11.02 -16.93
CA GLY A 29 12.90 10.42 -17.59
C GLY A 29 13.21 9.70 -18.92
N THR A 30 14.45 9.34 -19.19
CA THR A 30 14.81 8.61 -20.42
C THR A 30 15.25 7.18 -20.15
N ALA A 31 14.98 6.29 -21.12
CA ALA A 31 15.44 4.89 -21.09
C ALA A 31 16.96 4.78 -21.33
N GLN A 32 17.60 5.84 -21.80
CA GLN A 32 19.05 5.93 -21.97
C GLN A 32 19.52 7.24 -21.35
N ALA A 33 20.38 7.12 -20.36
CA ALA A 33 20.98 8.25 -19.69
C ALA A 33 22.50 8.20 -19.78
N GLN A 34 23.13 9.37 -19.94
CA GLN A 34 24.57 9.51 -19.92
C GLN A 34 24.94 10.55 -18.87
N VAL A 35 25.86 10.18 -18.01
CA VAL A 35 26.37 11.03 -16.94
C VAL A 35 27.89 11.03 -16.97
N ALA A 36 28.47 12.21 -16.87
CA ALA A 36 29.90 12.40 -16.77
C ALA A 36 30.28 13.10 -15.48
N LEU A 37 31.45 12.84 -14.96
CA LEU A 37 32.02 13.62 -13.85
C LEU A 37 32.44 14.99 -14.34
N VAL A 38 32.11 16.02 -13.57
CA VAL A 38 32.56 17.40 -13.80
C VAL A 38 33.96 17.56 -13.25
N LYS A 39 34.87 18.07 -14.08
CA LYS A 39 36.24 18.46 -13.67
C LYS A 39 36.20 19.71 -12.78
N ASP A 40 37.12 19.80 -11.86
CA ASP A 40 37.32 21.01 -11.06
C ASP A 40 37.94 22.14 -11.89
N ASP A 41 38.14 23.30 -11.26
CA ASP A 41 38.73 24.48 -11.92
C ASP A 41 40.17 24.26 -12.38
N SER A 42 40.83 23.20 -11.90
CA SER A 42 42.19 22.77 -12.36
C SER A 42 42.12 21.79 -13.54
N GLY A 43 40.91 21.45 -14.00
CA GLY A 43 40.66 20.45 -15.06
C GLY A 43 40.86 19.01 -14.63
N GLN A 44 40.89 18.76 -13.32
CA GLN A 44 41.06 17.42 -12.76
C GLN A 44 39.79 16.92 -12.11
N THR A 45 39.63 15.59 -12.10
CA THR A 45 38.59 14.90 -11.34
C THR A 45 39.23 14.31 -10.09
N LEU A 46 38.62 14.52 -8.92
CA LEU A 46 39.09 13.96 -7.67
C LEU A 46 38.98 12.42 -7.71
N ALA A 47 40.11 11.73 -7.57
CA ALA A 47 40.22 10.27 -7.64
C ALA A 47 40.47 9.64 -6.25
N ASN A 48 40.20 10.38 -5.18
CA ASN A 48 40.52 9.98 -3.80
C ASN A 48 39.33 9.40 -3.01
N ARG A 49 38.23 9.16 -3.68
CA ARG A 49 36.99 8.59 -3.07
C ARG A 49 36.14 7.87 -4.12
N ASP A 50 35.24 7.04 -3.64
CA ASP A 50 34.31 6.29 -4.48
C ASP A 50 33.36 7.22 -5.22
N VAL A 51 33.04 6.88 -6.46
CA VAL A 51 31.99 7.54 -7.24
C VAL A 51 30.67 6.84 -6.93
N ILE A 52 29.77 7.58 -6.29
CA ILE A 52 28.42 7.10 -5.97
C ILE A 52 27.45 7.83 -6.90
N VAL A 53 26.61 7.08 -7.59
CA VAL A 53 25.53 7.63 -8.42
C VAL A 53 24.22 6.99 -8.01
N ASP A 54 23.31 7.80 -7.53
CA ASP A 54 21.97 7.40 -7.15
C ASP A 54 20.99 7.72 -8.29
N TYR A 55 20.04 6.85 -8.53
CA TYR A 55 18.96 7.06 -9.50
C TYR A 55 17.70 6.32 -9.08
N ARG A 56 16.55 6.75 -9.61
CA ARG A 56 15.26 6.08 -9.41
C ARG A 56 14.70 5.57 -10.73
N LEU A 57 14.07 4.40 -10.69
CA LEU A 57 13.30 3.84 -11.80
C LEU A 57 11.80 4.06 -11.61
N ALA A 58 11.35 4.29 -10.37
CA ALA A 58 9.95 4.51 -10.03
C ALA A 58 9.53 5.98 -10.31
N GLY A 59 8.42 6.13 -11.00
CA GLY A 59 7.76 7.41 -11.25
C GLY A 59 6.46 7.59 -10.43
N ALA A 60 5.58 8.47 -10.91
CA ALA A 60 4.25 8.72 -10.32
C ALA A 60 3.21 7.64 -10.66
N SER A 61 3.48 6.80 -11.65
CA SER A 61 2.60 5.71 -12.09
C SER A 61 3.38 4.41 -12.22
N THR A 62 2.66 3.28 -12.23
CA THR A 62 3.27 1.99 -12.56
C THR A 62 3.89 2.05 -13.95
N THR A 63 5.16 1.69 -14.05
CA THR A 63 5.93 1.68 -15.29
C THR A 63 6.39 0.26 -15.59
N GLY A 64 6.27 -0.16 -16.84
CA GLY A 64 6.73 -1.46 -17.30
C GLY A 64 7.75 -1.34 -18.43
N GLY A 65 8.74 -2.21 -18.40
CA GLY A 65 9.76 -2.30 -19.46
C GLY A 65 10.06 -3.74 -19.80
N LEU A 66 10.45 -3.97 -21.06
CA LEU A 66 10.78 -5.28 -21.59
C LEU A 66 12.12 -5.22 -22.30
N VAL A 67 13.02 -6.13 -21.95
CA VAL A 67 14.25 -6.39 -22.68
C VAL A 67 14.14 -7.74 -23.34
N LEU A 68 14.39 -7.79 -24.64
CA LEU A 68 14.41 -9.02 -25.41
C LEU A 68 15.87 -9.38 -25.74
N TYR A 69 16.24 -10.60 -25.49
CA TYR A 69 17.50 -11.18 -25.89
C TYR A 69 17.24 -12.29 -26.92
N PRO A 70 17.47 -12.01 -28.20
CA PRO A 70 17.34 -13.05 -29.23
C PRO A 70 18.46 -14.06 -29.08
N GLY A 71 18.12 -15.33 -28.98
CA GLY A 71 19.07 -16.43 -29.08
C GLY A 71 19.71 -16.52 -30.46
N ARG A 72 20.81 -17.23 -30.57
CA ARG A 72 21.38 -17.58 -31.87
C ARG A 72 20.46 -18.55 -32.62
N ALA A 73 20.68 -18.74 -33.91
CA ALA A 73 19.89 -19.64 -34.71
C ALA A 73 19.86 -21.07 -34.09
N GLY A 74 18.67 -21.52 -33.67
CA GLY A 74 18.46 -22.81 -32.99
C GLY A 74 18.50 -22.74 -31.45
N GLU A 75 18.73 -21.58 -30.85
CA GLU A 75 18.65 -21.33 -29.41
C GLU A 75 17.31 -20.65 -29.04
N GLU A 76 16.95 -20.74 -27.75
CA GLU A 76 15.77 -20.09 -27.22
C GLU A 76 15.97 -18.58 -27.13
N ASN A 77 14.89 -17.81 -27.28
CA ASN A 77 14.85 -16.38 -27.01
C ASN A 77 14.53 -16.17 -25.54
N TYR A 78 15.14 -15.16 -24.95
CA TYR A 78 14.89 -14.80 -23.56
C TYR A 78 14.31 -13.39 -23.48
N PHE A 79 13.56 -13.13 -22.44
CA PHE A 79 13.09 -11.79 -22.10
C PHE A 79 13.25 -11.51 -20.62
N LEU A 80 13.41 -10.24 -20.30
CA LEU A 80 13.34 -9.70 -18.94
C LEU A 80 12.22 -8.66 -18.89
N ALA A 81 11.19 -8.92 -18.11
CA ALA A 81 10.14 -7.93 -17.82
C ALA A 81 10.42 -7.30 -16.46
N LEU A 82 10.49 -5.97 -16.42
CA LEU A 82 10.55 -5.19 -15.20
C LEU A 82 9.23 -4.44 -15.03
N ILE A 83 8.65 -4.52 -13.84
CA ILE A 83 7.47 -3.75 -13.47
C ILE A 83 7.80 -3.02 -12.18
N GLU A 84 7.79 -1.69 -12.26
CA GLU A 84 8.07 -0.82 -11.12
C GLU A 84 6.76 -0.16 -10.67
N PRO A 85 6.30 -0.40 -9.44
CA PRO A 85 5.14 0.30 -8.90
C PRO A 85 5.47 1.77 -8.63
N PRO A 86 4.45 2.65 -8.53
CA PRO A 86 4.69 4.05 -8.19
C PRO A 86 5.27 4.17 -6.78
N GLN A 87 6.07 5.19 -6.55
CA GLN A 87 6.67 5.48 -5.24
C GLN A 87 5.60 5.68 -4.16
N SER A 88 4.47 6.26 -4.51
CA SER A 88 3.31 6.40 -3.66
C SER A 88 2.03 6.26 -4.48
N ILE A 89 1.05 5.58 -3.90
CA ILE A 89 -0.27 5.45 -4.53
C ILE A 89 -1.09 6.68 -4.16
N ALA A 90 -1.55 7.43 -5.15
CA ALA A 90 -2.46 8.54 -4.92
C ALA A 90 -3.76 8.03 -4.27
N THR A 91 -4.29 8.76 -3.29
CA THR A 91 -5.50 8.37 -2.55
C THR A 91 -6.68 8.07 -3.48
N ALA A 92 -6.79 8.79 -4.59
CA ALA A 92 -7.82 8.58 -5.62
C ALA A 92 -7.69 7.23 -6.38
N GLN A 93 -6.53 6.58 -6.32
CA GLN A 93 -6.27 5.27 -6.95
C GLN A 93 -6.54 4.10 -6.01
N ILE A 94 -6.85 4.38 -4.74
CA ILE A 94 -7.15 3.34 -3.76
C ILE A 94 -8.64 3.05 -3.84
N ASN A 95 -9.00 1.85 -4.29
CA ASN A 95 -10.40 1.43 -4.35
C ASN A 95 -11.08 1.57 -2.98
N PRO A 96 -12.35 1.92 -2.95
CA PRO A 96 -13.17 1.81 -1.76
C PRO A 96 -13.10 0.39 -1.18
N ARG A 97 -13.26 0.26 0.13
CA ARG A 97 -13.24 -1.04 0.80
C ARG A 97 -14.50 -1.18 1.65
N GLU A 98 -14.98 -2.41 1.73
CA GLU A 98 -16.04 -2.78 2.66
C GLU A 98 -15.44 -3.55 3.84
N TYR A 99 -15.74 -3.10 5.04
CA TYR A 99 -15.28 -3.74 6.29
C TYR A 99 -16.45 -4.28 7.08
N VAL A 100 -16.34 -5.51 7.55
CA VAL A 100 -17.27 -6.07 8.53
C VAL A 100 -16.50 -6.43 9.79
N PHE A 101 -16.71 -5.67 10.85
CA PHE A 101 -16.08 -5.89 12.16
C PHE A 101 -16.94 -6.88 12.94
N VAL A 102 -16.42 -8.08 13.15
CA VAL A 102 -17.09 -9.14 13.91
C VAL A 102 -16.49 -9.21 15.30
N VAL A 103 -17.27 -8.92 16.32
CA VAL A 103 -16.80 -8.71 17.70
C VAL A 103 -17.44 -9.73 18.61
N ASP A 104 -16.63 -10.56 19.23
CA ASP A 104 -17.04 -11.46 20.28
C ASP A 104 -17.31 -10.67 21.58
N ILE A 105 -18.52 -10.76 22.09
CA ILE A 105 -18.94 -10.21 23.38
C ILE A 105 -19.42 -11.32 24.33
N SER A 106 -18.95 -12.56 24.17
CA SER A 106 -19.29 -13.70 25.02
C SER A 106 -18.75 -13.54 26.45
N GLY A 107 -19.15 -14.45 27.35
CA GLY A 107 -18.80 -14.37 28.75
C GLY A 107 -17.30 -14.32 29.06
N SER A 108 -16.46 -14.99 28.26
CA SER A 108 -15.00 -14.96 28.37
C SER A 108 -14.38 -13.62 28.04
N MET A 109 -15.09 -12.77 27.30
CA MET A 109 -14.66 -11.42 26.94
C MET A 109 -14.93 -10.39 28.06
N HIS A 110 -15.58 -10.77 29.14
CA HIS A 110 -15.91 -9.84 30.21
C HIS A 110 -14.67 -9.18 30.81
N GLY A 111 -14.73 -7.86 31.05
CA GLY A 111 -13.66 -7.07 31.65
C GLY A 111 -12.56 -6.69 30.64
N TYR A 112 -11.30 -6.96 30.99
CA TYR A 112 -10.13 -6.49 30.25
C TYR A 112 -10.11 -6.86 28.76
N PRO A 113 -10.44 -8.10 28.33
CA PRO A 113 -10.44 -8.44 26.90
C PRO A 113 -11.40 -7.57 26.07
N LEU A 114 -12.63 -7.37 26.56
CA LEU A 114 -13.63 -6.56 25.87
C LEU A 114 -13.23 -5.09 25.81
N GLU A 115 -12.72 -4.52 26.90
CA GLU A 115 -12.28 -3.13 26.92
C GLU A 115 -11.10 -2.89 25.97
N THR A 116 -10.16 -3.84 25.86
CA THR A 116 -9.07 -3.80 24.88
C THR A 116 -9.60 -3.86 23.46
N ALA A 117 -10.56 -4.75 23.18
CA ALA A 117 -11.21 -4.85 21.87
C ALA A 117 -11.92 -3.54 21.48
N LYS A 118 -12.64 -2.92 22.42
CA LYS A 118 -13.29 -1.60 22.21
C LYS A 118 -12.29 -0.52 21.81
N VAL A 119 -11.16 -0.42 22.50
CA VAL A 119 -10.09 0.55 22.16
C VAL A 119 -9.57 0.31 20.76
N LEU A 120 -9.26 -0.95 20.40
CA LEU A 120 -8.80 -1.31 19.06
C LEU A 120 -9.83 -0.94 17.98
N LEU A 121 -11.09 -1.30 18.20
CA LEU A 121 -12.18 -1.04 17.25
C LEU A 121 -12.42 0.45 17.04
N ARG A 122 -12.40 1.26 18.10
CA ARG A 122 -12.49 2.73 17.96
C ARG A 122 -11.39 3.26 17.06
N ASN A 123 -10.16 2.79 17.24
CA ASN A 123 -9.03 3.19 16.41
C ASN A 123 -9.22 2.75 14.95
N LEU A 124 -9.58 1.49 14.70
CA LEU A 124 -9.77 0.97 13.35
C LEU A 124 -10.91 1.69 12.61
N ILE A 125 -12.07 1.83 13.25
CA ILE A 125 -13.24 2.48 12.66
C ILE A 125 -12.99 3.98 12.46
N GLY A 126 -12.29 4.63 13.39
CA GLY A 126 -11.94 6.05 13.32
C GLY A 126 -10.97 6.38 12.18
N HIS A 127 -10.24 5.40 11.63
CA HIS A 127 -9.32 5.58 10.51
C HIS A 127 -9.90 5.13 9.16
N LEU A 128 -11.16 4.74 9.09
CA LEU A 128 -11.82 4.44 7.82
C LEU A 128 -11.88 5.69 6.94
N ARG A 129 -11.70 5.50 5.66
CA ARG A 129 -11.78 6.60 4.69
C ARG A 129 -13.24 6.92 4.38
N PRO A 130 -13.57 8.16 4.02
CA PRO A 130 -14.94 8.52 3.61
C PRO A 130 -15.49 7.70 2.44
N SER A 131 -14.60 7.15 1.59
CA SER A 131 -14.94 6.25 0.48
C SER A 131 -15.25 4.82 0.92
N ASP A 132 -14.90 4.44 2.15
CA ASP A 132 -15.09 3.08 2.63
C ASP A 132 -16.52 2.91 3.18
N THR A 133 -16.99 1.66 3.17
CA THR A 133 -18.23 1.25 3.85
C THR A 133 -17.92 0.25 4.95
N PHE A 134 -18.75 0.18 5.96
CA PHE A 134 -18.51 -0.74 7.04
C PHE A 134 -19.78 -1.19 7.74
N ASN A 135 -19.69 -2.30 8.45
CA ASN A 135 -20.70 -2.78 9.40
C ASN A 135 -20.00 -3.32 10.65
N VAL A 136 -20.74 -3.39 11.74
CA VAL A 136 -20.29 -3.98 13.00
C VAL A 136 -21.28 -5.05 13.42
N MET A 137 -20.78 -6.23 13.68
CA MET A 137 -21.54 -7.33 14.28
C MET A 137 -21.00 -7.61 15.69
N LEU A 138 -21.86 -7.51 16.68
CA LEU A 138 -21.60 -8.00 18.03
C LEU A 138 -22.25 -9.37 18.18
N PHE A 139 -21.50 -10.37 18.64
CA PHE A 139 -22.07 -11.70 18.83
C PHE A 139 -21.70 -12.33 20.18
N SER A 140 -22.64 -13.13 20.69
CA SER A 140 -22.47 -14.04 21.81
C SER A 140 -23.42 -15.24 21.62
N GLY A 141 -24.38 -15.49 22.48
CA GLY A 141 -25.49 -16.44 22.26
C GLY A 141 -26.48 -16.01 21.16
N SER A 142 -26.41 -14.77 20.73
CA SER A 142 -27.10 -14.19 19.57
C SER A 142 -26.17 -13.20 18.85
N SER A 143 -26.61 -12.71 17.70
CA SER A 143 -25.82 -11.68 16.97
C SER A 143 -26.66 -10.45 16.67
N GLN A 144 -26.05 -9.28 16.83
CA GLN A 144 -26.64 -7.98 16.53
C GLN A 144 -25.77 -7.27 15.49
N MET A 145 -26.39 -6.72 14.46
CA MET A 145 -25.73 -5.89 13.44
C MET A 145 -25.99 -4.41 13.72
N LEU A 146 -25.03 -3.57 13.41
CA LEU A 146 -25.18 -2.11 13.45
C LEU A 146 -26.24 -1.64 12.44
N ALA A 147 -26.26 -2.25 11.26
CA ALA A 147 -27.21 -1.99 10.19
C ALA A 147 -27.47 -3.27 9.38
N GLU A 148 -28.57 -3.31 8.62
CA GLU A 148 -28.92 -4.45 7.75
C GLU A 148 -27.94 -4.63 6.59
N SER A 149 -27.34 -3.54 6.13
CA SER A 149 -26.30 -3.51 5.10
C SER A 149 -25.14 -2.62 5.55
N PRO A 150 -23.94 -2.76 4.96
CA PRO A 150 -22.81 -1.87 5.23
C PRO A 150 -23.17 -0.40 4.99
N VAL A 151 -22.72 0.47 5.88
CA VAL A 151 -22.99 1.91 5.84
C VAL A 151 -21.73 2.68 5.47
N PRO A 152 -21.84 3.84 4.77
CA PRO A 152 -20.70 4.69 4.48
C PRO A 152 -19.98 5.13 5.77
N ALA A 153 -18.64 5.24 5.70
CA ALA A 153 -17.80 5.66 6.82
C ALA A 153 -17.89 7.18 7.07
N THR A 154 -19.11 7.69 7.22
CA THR A 154 -19.37 9.06 7.62
C THR A 154 -19.15 9.24 9.12
N ARG A 155 -18.85 10.47 9.56
CA ARG A 155 -18.68 10.79 10.96
C ARG A 155 -19.85 10.31 11.83
N ALA A 156 -21.08 10.54 11.37
CA ALA A 156 -22.29 10.12 12.11
C ALA A 156 -22.38 8.61 12.26
N ASN A 157 -22.07 7.83 11.21
CA ASN A 157 -22.07 6.38 11.27
C ASN A 157 -20.94 5.83 12.14
N ILE A 158 -19.77 6.45 12.10
CA ILE A 158 -18.63 6.12 12.97
C ILE A 158 -18.98 6.35 14.44
N GLU A 159 -19.53 7.50 14.76
CA GLU A 159 -19.96 7.84 16.14
C GLU A 159 -21.03 6.86 16.64
N ARG A 160 -22.01 6.50 15.79
CA ARG A 160 -23.02 5.48 16.11
C ARG A 160 -22.40 4.12 16.39
N ALA A 161 -21.46 3.67 15.55
CA ALA A 161 -20.76 2.41 15.73
C ALA A 161 -19.96 2.37 17.04
N ILE A 162 -19.20 3.44 17.33
CA ILE A 162 -18.44 3.57 18.58
C ILE A 162 -19.37 3.51 19.78
N THR A 163 -20.49 4.22 19.75
CA THR A 163 -21.49 4.18 20.82
C THR A 163 -22.04 2.77 21.02
N THR A 164 -22.35 2.05 19.94
CA THR A 164 -22.85 0.67 20.00
C THR A 164 -21.82 -0.27 20.62
N ILE A 165 -20.55 -0.13 20.23
CA ILE A 165 -19.44 -0.93 20.78
C ILE A 165 -19.23 -0.61 22.27
N ASP A 166 -19.28 0.67 22.65
CA ASP A 166 -19.08 1.10 24.05
C ASP A 166 -20.16 0.60 24.98
N GLN A 167 -21.40 0.50 24.50
CA GLN A 167 -22.52 -0.04 25.25
C GLN A 167 -22.51 -1.58 25.34
N ALA A 168 -21.67 -2.27 24.55
CA ALA A 168 -21.57 -3.71 24.59
C ALA A 168 -21.08 -4.20 25.96
N ARG A 169 -21.79 -5.20 26.50
CA ARG A 169 -21.44 -5.84 27.76
C ARG A 169 -21.12 -7.31 27.48
N GLY A 170 -20.05 -7.81 28.06
CA GLY A 170 -19.68 -9.23 27.93
C GLY A 170 -20.69 -10.14 28.63
N GLY A 171 -21.06 -11.23 27.96
CA GLY A 171 -21.96 -12.26 28.52
C GLY A 171 -22.51 -13.21 27.48
N GLY A 172 -23.04 -14.33 27.94
CA GLY A 172 -23.63 -15.37 27.09
C GLY A 172 -22.63 -16.40 26.55
N SER A 173 -23.11 -17.29 25.71
CA SER A 173 -22.34 -18.33 25.00
C SER A 173 -21.61 -17.74 23.78
N THR A 174 -20.79 -18.54 23.14
CA THR A 174 -20.01 -18.11 21.94
C THR A 174 -20.54 -18.86 20.72
N GLU A 175 -21.47 -18.22 20.00
CA GLU A 175 -22.12 -18.77 18.80
C GLU A 175 -21.48 -18.23 17.51
N ILE A 176 -20.20 -18.57 17.28
CA ILE A 176 -19.41 -18.02 16.17
C ILE A 176 -19.93 -18.49 14.79
N VAL A 177 -20.36 -19.73 14.66
CA VAL A 177 -20.81 -20.27 13.35
C VAL A 177 -22.08 -19.59 12.85
N PRO A 178 -23.13 -19.39 13.65
CA PRO A 178 -24.26 -18.55 13.25
C PRO A 178 -23.88 -17.12 12.91
N ALA A 179 -22.96 -16.51 13.67
CA ALA A 179 -22.48 -15.15 13.40
C ALA A 179 -21.80 -15.06 12.01
N LEU A 180 -20.86 -15.97 11.71
CA LEU A 180 -20.18 -15.99 10.42
C LEU A 180 -21.12 -16.28 9.25
N LYS A 181 -22.10 -17.18 9.41
CA LYS A 181 -23.14 -17.41 8.40
C LYS A 181 -23.93 -16.16 8.10
N ARG A 182 -24.25 -15.36 9.13
CA ARG A 182 -24.97 -14.10 8.96
C ARG A 182 -24.11 -13.06 8.21
N VAL A 183 -22.80 -12.98 8.49
CA VAL A 183 -21.88 -12.13 7.73
C VAL A 183 -21.82 -12.56 6.27
N ALA A 184 -21.69 -13.86 6.01
CA ALA A 184 -21.62 -14.39 4.65
C ALA A 184 -22.93 -14.17 3.84
N ALA A 185 -24.04 -13.95 4.52
CA ALA A 185 -25.33 -13.65 3.90
C ALA A 185 -25.58 -12.14 3.69
N LEU A 186 -24.66 -11.28 4.09
CA LEU A 186 -24.77 -9.84 3.80
C LEU A 186 -24.81 -9.58 2.29
N PRO A 187 -25.58 -8.58 1.84
CA PRO A 187 -25.54 -8.14 0.46
C PRO A 187 -24.10 -7.75 0.10
N LYS A 188 -23.62 -8.26 -1.02
CA LYS A 188 -22.31 -7.84 -1.55
C LYS A 188 -22.47 -6.51 -2.27
N ASN A 189 -21.51 -5.63 -2.07
CA ASN A 189 -21.44 -4.40 -2.84
C ASN A 189 -20.54 -4.67 -4.07
N ASP A 190 -21.13 -4.66 -5.27
CA ASP A 190 -20.41 -4.93 -6.51
C ASP A 190 -19.47 -3.77 -6.91
N ASP A 191 -19.54 -2.63 -6.22
CA ASP A 191 -18.70 -1.42 -6.45
C ASP A 191 -17.43 -1.40 -5.58
N VAL A 192 -17.14 -2.47 -4.81
CA VAL A 192 -16.01 -2.54 -3.89
C VAL A 192 -15.10 -3.72 -4.20
#